data_21cb8fe847f38241e95ba5165073b945
#
_entry.id   21cb8fe847f38241e95ba5165073b945
#
_cell.length_a   1.000
_cell.length_b   1.000
_cell.length_c   1.000
_cell.angle_alpha   90.00
_cell.angle_beta   90.00
_cell.angle_gamma   90.00
#
_symmetry.space_group_name_H-M   'P 1'
#
loop_
_entity.id
_entity.type
_entity.pdbx_description
1 polymer ?
#
loop_
_entity_poly.entity_id
_entity_poly.type
_entity_poly.pdbx_seq_one_letter_code
_entity_poly.pdbx_strand_id
1 'polypeptide(L)'
;VSIYNLIVEDGTPFRAMQEAGTLALPAEDTQAAIDALTREMTERYGYQRYEVSNYAKPGYECRHNYGYWSGIPYLGFGLGAASCFRGERWSNLRSFPQYLALDMASELRQGCPTLHAEHETQSVQDQMEEFMFLGLSRTAGISEVEFKTRFQVDIHSVFGERLQRYTDEGLLIHEGYRYRFSERGMDVSNFILSDFLLD
;
A
#
# COMPACT_ATOMS: atom_id res chain seq x y z
N VAL A 1 6.97 12.78 8.34
CA VAL A 1 7.70 13.15 7.11
C VAL A 1 7.50 12.07 6.09
N SER A 2 7.17 12.44 4.84
CA SER A 2 7.02 11.50 3.72
C SER A 2 8.20 11.64 2.79
N ILE A 3 8.89 10.54 2.50
CA ILE A 3 10.08 10.51 1.64
C ILE A 3 9.88 9.35 0.66
N TYR A 4 9.69 9.71 -0.62
CA TYR A 4 9.39 8.77 -1.69
C TYR A 4 10.51 8.74 -2.72
N ASN A 5 10.81 7.57 -3.22
CA ASN A 5 11.55 7.45 -4.46
C ASN A 5 10.66 7.93 -5.60
N LEU A 6 11.26 8.56 -6.63
CA LEU A 6 10.50 9.04 -7.76
C LEU A 6 9.88 7.86 -8.53
N ILE A 7 8.56 7.83 -8.59
CA ILE A 7 7.80 6.94 -9.47
C ILE A 7 7.36 7.75 -10.69
N VAL A 8 7.67 7.24 -11.88
CA VAL A 8 7.29 7.89 -13.13
C VAL A 8 5.90 7.39 -13.54
N GLU A 9 4.91 8.24 -13.31
CA GLU A 9 3.50 7.94 -13.57
C GLU A 9 3.13 8.16 -15.04
N ASP A 10 2.23 7.32 -15.56
CA ASP A 10 1.68 7.47 -16.91
C ASP A 10 0.95 8.80 -17.07
N GLY A 11 0.98 9.38 -18.28
CA GLY A 11 0.36 10.66 -18.59
C GLY A 11 1.08 11.89 -18.03
N THR A 12 2.26 11.73 -17.46
CA THR A 12 3.08 12.85 -16.92
C THR A 12 4.17 13.27 -17.90
N PRO A 13 4.67 14.52 -17.80
CA PRO A 13 5.85 14.95 -18.56
C PRO A 13 7.09 14.07 -18.31
N PHE A 14 7.28 13.56 -17.09
CA PHE A 14 8.38 12.66 -16.77
C PHE A 14 8.28 11.34 -17.53
N ARG A 15 7.07 10.80 -17.73
CA ARG A 15 6.87 9.60 -18.55
C ARG A 15 7.32 9.83 -19.99
N ALA A 16 6.90 10.95 -20.61
CA ALA A 16 7.34 11.32 -21.94
C ALA A 16 8.87 11.49 -22.04
N MET A 17 9.49 12.11 -21.04
CA MET A 17 10.97 12.24 -20.97
C MET A 17 11.65 10.87 -20.83
N GLN A 18 11.08 9.94 -20.05
CA GLN A 18 11.61 8.59 -19.90
C GLN A 18 11.54 7.83 -21.23
N GLU A 19 10.42 7.88 -21.91
CA GLU A 19 10.22 7.26 -23.23
C GLU A 19 11.15 7.85 -24.31
N ALA A 20 11.42 9.15 -24.21
CA ALA A 20 12.36 9.84 -25.10
C ALA A 20 13.85 9.60 -24.70
N GLY A 21 14.13 8.89 -23.61
CA GLY A 21 15.50 8.66 -23.11
C GLY A 21 16.20 9.92 -22.59
N THR A 22 15.45 10.96 -22.24
CA THR A 22 15.99 12.25 -21.77
C THR A 22 15.88 12.45 -20.26
N LEU A 23 15.18 11.55 -19.55
CA LEU A 23 15.09 11.56 -18.09
C LEU A 23 16.26 10.80 -17.48
N ALA A 24 17.15 11.53 -16.80
CA ALA A 24 18.24 10.94 -16.03
C ALA A 24 17.74 10.59 -14.62
N LEU A 25 17.52 9.31 -14.36
CA LEU A 25 17.22 8.79 -13.02
C LEU A 25 18.53 8.34 -12.34
N PRO A 26 18.60 8.36 -11.00
CA PRO A 26 19.72 7.78 -10.27
C PRO A 26 19.88 6.29 -10.62
N ALA A 27 21.11 5.82 -10.72
CA ALA A 27 21.40 4.38 -10.80
C ALA A 27 20.97 3.69 -9.48
N GLU A 28 20.69 2.39 -9.52
CA GLU A 28 20.23 1.60 -8.37
C GLU A 28 21.14 1.75 -7.15
N ASP A 29 22.46 1.69 -7.32
CA ASP A 29 23.43 1.88 -6.23
C ASP A 29 23.32 3.29 -5.60
N THR A 30 23.08 4.30 -6.43
CA THR A 30 22.89 5.68 -5.96
C THR A 30 21.57 5.79 -5.20
N GLN A 31 20.51 5.15 -5.68
CA GLN A 31 19.23 5.12 -4.99
C GLN A 31 19.34 4.43 -3.64
N ALA A 32 20.02 3.28 -3.58
CA ALA A 32 20.27 2.57 -2.32
C ALA A 32 21.06 3.43 -1.32
N ALA A 33 22.04 4.20 -1.80
CA ALA A 33 22.80 5.13 -0.96
C ALA A 33 21.91 6.29 -0.44
N ILE A 34 21.01 6.82 -1.27
CA ILE A 34 20.02 7.83 -0.86
C ILE A 34 19.09 7.28 0.22
N ASP A 35 18.60 6.06 0.06
CA ASP A 35 17.72 5.41 1.03
C ASP A 35 18.42 5.16 2.37
N ALA A 36 19.68 4.70 2.34
CA ALA A 36 20.50 4.53 3.53
C ALA A 36 20.75 5.86 4.26
N LEU A 37 21.11 6.91 3.53
CA LEU A 37 21.30 8.26 4.07
C LEU A 37 19.98 8.80 4.65
N THR A 38 18.88 8.57 3.99
CA THR A 38 17.53 8.97 4.45
C THR A 38 17.23 8.37 5.80
N ARG A 39 17.47 7.06 5.99
CA ARG A 39 17.30 6.38 7.29
C ARG A 39 18.18 7.01 8.37
N GLU A 40 19.48 7.13 8.11
CA GLU A 40 20.43 7.74 9.06
C GLU A 40 19.97 9.14 9.49
N MET A 41 19.62 9.98 8.52
CA MET A 41 19.22 11.36 8.78
C MET A 41 17.90 11.43 9.57
N THR A 42 16.90 10.63 9.20
CA THR A 42 15.62 10.63 9.91
C THR A 42 15.77 10.16 11.34
N GLU A 43 16.51 9.08 11.58
CA GLU A 43 16.81 8.56 12.93
C GLU A 43 17.57 9.57 13.78
N ARG A 44 18.58 10.26 13.21
CA ARG A 44 19.35 11.30 13.86
C ARG A 44 18.48 12.45 14.39
N TYR A 45 17.36 12.74 13.71
CA TYR A 45 16.39 13.76 14.12
C TYR A 45 15.21 13.20 14.91
N GLY A 46 15.26 11.92 15.31
CA GLY A 46 14.27 11.26 16.15
C GLY A 46 13.01 10.81 15.42
N TYR A 47 13.07 10.71 14.09
CA TYR A 47 12.01 10.13 13.29
C TYR A 47 12.27 8.64 13.07
N GLN A 48 11.24 7.83 13.25
CA GLN A 48 11.26 6.39 13.00
C GLN A 48 10.37 6.08 11.80
N ARG A 49 10.84 5.20 10.93
CA ARG A 49 10.03 4.66 9.84
C ARG A 49 8.88 3.86 10.42
N TYR A 50 7.65 4.08 9.98
CA TYR A 50 6.50 3.30 10.42
C TYR A 50 5.80 2.53 9.28
N GLU A 51 6.07 2.88 8.03
CA GLU A 51 5.73 2.15 6.82
C GLU A 51 6.72 2.52 5.69
N VAL A 52 6.53 1.98 4.48
CA VAL A 52 7.51 2.01 3.38
C VAL A 52 8.10 3.39 3.07
N SER A 53 7.32 4.48 3.20
CA SER A 53 7.74 5.83 2.77
C SER A 53 7.54 6.91 3.82
N ASN A 54 6.98 6.58 4.98
CA ASN A 54 6.67 7.57 6.00
C ASN A 54 7.41 7.33 7.31
N TYR A 55 7.84 8.44 7.88
CA TYR A 55 8.60 8.52 9.13
C TYR A 55 7.89 9.48 10.09
N ALA A 56 7.90 9.16 11.36
CA ALA A 56 7.32 9.99 12.40
C ALA A 56 8.13 9.92 13.69
N LYS A 57 8.01 10.92 14.54
CA LYS A 57 8.41 10.76 15.94
C LYS A 57 7.47 9.77 16.63
N PRO A 58 7.93 8.98 17.59
CA PRO A 58 7.09 8.01 18.28
C PRO A 58 5.81 8.64 18.81
N GLY A 59 4.65 8.04 18.47
CA GLY A 59 3.32 8.53 18.82
C GLY A 59 2.74 9.62 17.90
N TYR A 60 3.47 10.01 16.85
CA TYR A 60 3.03 11.02 15.86
C TYR A 60 2.82 10.43 14.46
N GLU A 61 2.72 9.13 14.36
CA GLU A 61 2.40 8.44 13.11
C GLU A 61 1.07 8.95 12.54
N CYS A 62 0.99 9.14 11.23
CA CYS A 62 -0.24 9.59 10.58
C CYS A 62 -1.30 8.48 10.68
N ARG A 63 -2.30 8.65 11.56
CA ARG A 63 -3.38 7.68 11.78
C ARG A 63 -4.17 7.39 10.51
N HIS A 64 -4.35 8.38 9.67
CA HIS A 64 -5.06 8.24 8.40
C HIS A 64 -4.31 7.28 7.46
N ASN A 65 -3.01 7.53 7.22
CA ASN A 65 -2.19 6.63 6.40
C ASN A 65 -2.08 5.24 7.02
N TYR A 66 -1.85 5.18 8.33
CA TYR A 66 -1.77 3.91 9.05
C TYR A 66 -3.07 3.11 8.96
N GLY A 67 -4.22 3.80 8.91
CA GLY A 67 -5.53 3.18 8.68
C GLY A 67 -5.61 2.45 7.34
N TYR A 68 -5.13 3.05 6.25
CA TYR A 68 -5.06 2.41 4.94
C TYR A 68 -4.16 1.17 4.97
N TRP A 69 -2.95 1.29 5.49
CA TRP A 69 -2.02 0.17 5.64
C TRP A 69 -2.52 -0.94 6.57
N SER A 70 -3.50 -0.65 7.42
CA SER A 70 -4.16 -1.61 8.30
C SER A 70 -5.42 -2.21 7.72
N GLY A 71 -5.78 -1.87 6.46
CA GLY A 71 -6.99 -2.35 5.82
C GLY A 71 -8.28 -1.88 6.51
N ILE A 72 -8.25 -0.72 7.19
CA ILE A 72 -9.45 -0.15 7.81
C ILE A 72 -10.38 0.33 6.71
N PRO A 73 -11.67 -0.07 6.72
CA PRO A 73 -12.63 0.41 5.75
C PRO A 73 -12.76 1.94 5.76
N TYR A 74 -12.94 2.52 4.58
CA TYR A 74 -13.06 3.97 4.42
C TYR A 74 -14.08 4.34 3.34
N LEU A 75 -14.65 5.53 3.47
CA LEU A 75 -15.55 6.14 2.50
C LEU A 75 -14.95 7.46 2.02
N GLY A 76 -14.78 7.57 0.71
CA GLY A 76 -14.30 8.78 0.05
C GLY A 76 -15.46 9.66 -0.40
N PHE A 77 -15.35 10.96 -0.21
CA PHE A 77 -16.36 11.94 -0.58
C PHE A 77 -15.81 12.92 -1.61
N GLY A 78 -16.61 13.23 -2.60
CA GLY A 78 -16.28 14.21 -3.63
C GLY A 78 -15.71 13.60 -4.90
N LEU A 79 -15.27 14.49 -5.78
CA LEU A 79 -14.74 14.18 -7.11
C LEU A 79 -13.50 13.28 -7.01
N GLY A 80 -13.50 12.16 -7.75
CA GLY A 80 -12.38 11.23 -7.83
C GLY A 80 -12.04 10.50 -6.53
N ALA A 81 -12.86 10.63 -5.47
CA ALA A 81 -12.60 9.99 -4.19
C ALA A 81 -12.81 8.47 -4.28
N ALA A 82 -11.87 7.71 -3.69
CA ALA A 82 -11.97 6.26 -3.60
C ALA A 82 -12.57 5.82 -2.27
N SER A 83 -13.24 4.68 -2.27
CA SER A 83 -13.82 4.02 -1.11
C SER A 83 -13.45 2.55 -1.10
N CYS A 84 -13.33 1.98 0.11
CA CYS A 84 -13.20 0.53 0.33
C CYS A 84 -14.03 0.16 1.55
N PHE A 85 -15.12 -0.56 1.35
CA PHE A 85 -16.06 -0.87 2.42
C PHE A 85 -16.80 -2.19 2.14
N ARG A 86 -16.79 -3.08 3.13
CA ARG A 86 -17.48 -4.39 3.08
C ARG A 86 -17.10 -5.28 1.89
N GLY A 87 -15.83 -5.28 1.48
CA GLY A 87 -15.34 -6.05 0.35
C GLY A 87 -15.65 -5.43 -1.02
N GLU A 88 -16.22 -4.23 -1.02
CA GLU A 88 -16.46 -3.45 -2.24
C GLU A 88 -15.46 -2.31 -2.30
N ARG A 89 -14.94 -2.05 -3.49
CA ARG A 89 -14.08 -0.91 -3.79
C ARG A 89 -14.68 -0.13 -4.95
N TRP A 90 -14.71 1.18 -4.84
CA TRP A 90 -15.19 2.05 -5.91
C TRP A 90 -14.47 3.39 -5.92
N SER A 91 -14.49 4.06 -7.06
CA SER A 91 -14.06 5.46 -7.18
C SER A 91 -15.19 6.32 -7.76
N ASN A 92 -15.26 7.55 -7.31
CA ASN A 92 -16.17 8.53 -7.86
C ASN A 92 -15.67 9.08 -9.20
N LEU A 93 -16.57 9.64 -10.01
CA LEU A 93 -16.24 10.35 -11.24
C LEU A 93 -15.07 11.31 -11.06
N ARG A 94 -14.14 11.30 -12.02
CA ARG A 94 -12.98 12.23 -12.07
C ARG A 94 -13.24 13.46 -12.94
N SER A 95 -14.30 13.45 -13.74
CA SER A 95 -14.68 14.57 -14.60
C SER A 95 -15.46 15.62 -13.81
N PHE A 96 -14.86 16.77 -13.57
CA PHE A 96 -15.50 17.87 -12.86
C PHE A 96 -16.83 18.33 -13.50
N PRO A 97 -16.92 18.53 -14.83
CA PRO A 97 -18.19 18.89 -15.47
C PRO A 97 -19.29 17.84 -15.27
N GLN A 98 -18.96 16.56 -15.40
CA GLN A 98 -19.92 15.46 -15.20
C GLN A 98 -20.36 15.38 -13.74
N TYR A 99 -19.42 15.53 -12.78
CA TYR A 99 -19.73 15.53 -11.37
C TYR A 99 -20.69 16.66 -10.97
N LEU A 100 -20.48 17.88 -11.48
CA LEU A 100 -21.36 19.01 -11.25
C LEU A 100 -22.75 18.87 -11.88
N ALA A 101 -22.86 18.09 -12.96
CA ALA A 101 -24.14 17.87 -13.63
C ALA A 101 -25.01 16.80 -12.94
N LEU A 102 -24.48 16.07 -11.94
CA LEU A 102 -25.23 15.05 -11.22
C LEU A 102 -26.35 15.66 -10.36
N ASP A 103 -27.54 15.09 -10.45
CA ASP A 103 -28.54 15.23 -9.40
C ASP A 103 -28.17 14.27 -8.24
N MET A 104 -27.40 14.79 -7.28
CA MET A 104 -26.94 14.02 -6.12
C MET A 104 -28.08 13.38 -5.32
N ALA A 105 -29.23 14.03 -5.24
CA ALA A 105 -30.38 13.46 -4.54
C ALA A 105 -30.96 12.26 -5.27
N SER A 106 -30.94 12.28 -6.61
CA SER A 106 -31.33 11.14 -7.44
C SER A 106 -30.28 10.03 -7.38
N GLU A 107 -29.00 10.37 -7.51
CA GLU A 107 -27.88 9.41 -7.40
C GLU A 107 -27.94 8.62 -6.11
N LEU A 108 -28.06 9.29 -4.96
CA LEU A 108 -28.12 8.64 -3.63
C LEU A 108 -29.34 7.70 -3.48
N ARG A 109 -30.51 8.09 -4.06
CA ARG A 109 -31.69 7.23 -4.03
C ARG A 109 -31.54 5.95 -4.86
N GLN A 110 -30.74 6.02 -5.92
CA GLN A 110 -30.54 4.92 -6.88
C GLN A 110 -29.28 4.09 -6.61
N GLY A 111 -28.51 4.38 -5.55
CA GLY A 111 -27.27 3.69 -5.21
C GLY A 111 -26.07 4.19 -6.01
N CYS A 112 -26.08 5.46 -6.43
CA CYS A 112 -24.98 6.17 -7.09
C CYS A 112 -24.51 5.56 -8.43
N PRO A 113 -25.42 5.19 -9.36
CA PRO A 113 -25.05 4.45 -10.57
C PRO A 113 -24.15 5.23 -11.53
N THR A 114 -24.18 6.57 -11.49
CA THR A 114 -23.34 7.42 -12.34
C THR A 114 -22.16 8.00 -11.56
N LEU A 115 -22.35 8.28 -10.29
CA LEU A 115 -21.29 8.82 -9.41
C LEU A 115 -20.12 7.84 -9.27
N HIS A 116 -20.41 6.54 -9.09
CA HIS A 116 -19.40 5.51 -8.98
C HIS A 116 -18.92 5.07 -10.36
N ALA A 117 -17.77 5.62 -10.80
CA ALA A 117 -17.22 5.37 -12.13
C ALA A 117 -16.53 4.02 -12.27
N GLU A 118 -15.95 3.55 -11.20
CA GLU A 118 -15.26 2.26 -11.10
C GLU A 118 -15.83 1.54 -9.88
N HIS A 119 -16.14 0.27 -10.02
CA HIS A 119 -16.66 -0.55 -8.95
C HIS A 119 -16.14 -1.98 -9.06
N GLU A 120 -15.65 -2.52 -7.98
CA GLU A 120 -15.06 -3.84 -7.90
C GLU A 120 -15.48 -4.53 -6.60
N THR A 121 -15.87 -5.79 -6.73
CA THR A 121 -16.07 -6.67 -5.57
C THR A 121 -14.80 -7.48 -5.35
N GLN A 122 -14.15 -7.31 -4.21
CA GLN A 122 -12.95 -8.05 -3.86
C GLN A 122 -13.30 -9.48 -3.47
N SER A 123 -12.69 -10.45 -4.15
CA SER A 123 -12.75 -11.84 -3.72
C SER A 123 -12.05 -12.03 -2.35
N VAL A 124 -12.25 -13.18 -1.72
CA VAL A 124 -11.51 -13.51 -0.48
C VAL A 124 -10.00 -13.60 -0.76
N GLN A 125 -9.63 -14.08 -1.95
CA GLN A 125 -8.25 -14.14 -2.40
C GLN A 125 -7.65 -12.73 -2.47
N ASP A 126 -8.30 -11.79 -3.19
CA ASP A 126 -7.83 -10.40 -3.30
C ASP A 126 -7.65 -9.75 -1.93
N GLN A 127 -8.56 -10.02 -1.00
CA GLN A 127 -8.46 -9.51 0.37
C GLN A 127 -7.31 -10.12 1.16
N MET A 128 -6.95 -11.40 0.93
CA MET A 128 -5.78 -12.03 1.53
C MET A 128 -4.48 -11.45 0.97
N GLU A 129 -4.40 -11.27 -0.34
CA GLU A 129 -3.26 -10.64 -1.01
C GLU A 129 -3.07 -9.20 -0.53
N GLU A 130 -4.16 -8.43 -0.45
CA GLU A 130 -4.13 -7.06 0.07
C GLU A 130 -3.69 -7.02 1.54
N PHE A 131 -4.11 -7.98 2.36
CA PHE A 131 -3.65 -8.10 3.75
C PHE A 131 -2.13 -8.27 3.83
N MET A 132 -1.55 -9.11 2.95
CA MET A 132 -0.11 -9.30 2.88
C MET A 132 0.57 -8.02 2.40
N PHE A 133 0.10 -7.44 1.30
CA PHE A 133 0.67 -6.25 0.70
C PHE A 133 0.66 -5.06 1.67
N LEU A 134 -0.51 -4.69 2.18
CA LEU A 134 -0.65 -3.55 3.08
C LEU A 134 0.04 -3.79 4.43
N GLY A 135 -0.16 -4.98 4.97
CA GLY A 135 0.36 -5.32 6.30
C GLY A 135 1.88 -5.39 6.36
N LEU A 136 2.53 -6.03 5.39
CA LEU A 136 3.99 -6.10 5.32
C LEU A 136 4.63 -4.75 4.98
N SER A 137 3.91 -3.85 4.31
CA SER A 137 4.40 -2.48 4.07
C SER A 137 4.57 -1.67 5.36
N ARG A 138 3.97 -2.09 6.47
CA ARG A 138 4.21 -1.49 7.80
C ARG A 138 5.43 -2.11 8.47
N THR A 139 6.18 -1.34 9.21
CA THR A 139 7.29 -1.85 10.03
C THR A 139 6.83 -2.81 11.13
N ALA A 140 5.57 -2.67 11.59
CA ALA A 140 4.93 -3.60 12.51
C ALA A 140 4.57 -4.96 11.87
N GLY A 141 4.50 -5.03 10.53
CA GLY A 141 4.18 -6.23 9.79
C GLY A 141 2.75 -6.74 9.98
N ILE A 142 2.57 -8.04 9.74
CA ILE A 142 1.30 -8.77 9.82
C ILE A 142 1.24 -9.70 11.03
N SER A 143 0.03 -10.06 11.44
CA SER A 143 -0.23 -11.02 12.52
C SER A 143 -0.93 -12.26 11.96
N GLU A 144 -0.40 -13.44 12.26
CA GLU A 144 -1.04 -14.73 11.94
C GLU A 144 -2.42 -14.86 12.60
N VAL A 145 -2.54 -14.35 13.84
CA VAL A 145 -3.79 -14.38 14.60
C VAL A 145 -4.84 -13.49 13.92
N GLU A 146 -4.44 -12.31 13.45
CA GLU A 146 -5.32 -11.40 12.73
C GLU A 146 -5.77 -11.99 11.39
N PHE A 147 -4.83 -12.59 10.63
CA PHE A 147 -5.15 -13.29 9.38
C PHE A 147 -6.16 -14.41 9.60
N LYS A 148 -5.89 -15.28 10.56
CA LYS A 148 -6.78 -16.40 10.91
C LYS A 148 -8.16 -15.94 11.38
N THR A 149 -8.21 -14.85 12.16
CA THR A 149 -9.48 -14.28 12.62
C THR A 149 -10.29 -13.70 11.45
N ARG A 150 -9.62 -13.02 10.52
CA ARG A 150 -10.28 -12.37 9.38
C ARG A 150 -10.76 -13.36 8.31
N PHE A 151 -9.91 -14.34 7.97
CA PHE A 151 -10.13 -15.23 6.83
C PHE A 151 -10.54 -16.66 7.20
N GLN A 152 -10.53 -17.03 8.49
CA GLN A 152 -10.87 -18.36 9.03
C GLN A 152 -9.97 -19.49 8.48
N VAL A 153 -8.81 -19.13 7.93
CA VAL A 153 -7.79 -20.08 7.47
C VAL A 153 -6.44 -19.74 8.09
N ASP A 154 -5.54 -20.71 8.13
CA ASP A 154 -4.18 -20.51 8.62
C ASP A 154 -3.34 -19.86 7.52
N ILE A 155 -2.55 -18.82 7.86
CA ILE A 155 -1.71 -18.12 6.90
C ILE A 155 -0.69 -19.05 6.24
N HIS A 156 -0.19 -20.04 6.96
CA HIS A 156 0.77 -21.02 6.42
C HIS A 156 0.16 -21.95 5.39
N SER A 157 -1.16 -22.17 5.42
CA SER A 157 -1.83 -22.97 4.40
C SER A 157 -1.96 -22.26 3.06
N VAL A 158 -1.81 -20.93 3.05
CA VAL A 158 -1.94 -20.08 1.84
C VAL A 158 -0.56 -19.56 1.40
N PHE A 159 0.21 -19.02 2.32
CA PHE A 159 1.46 -18.31 2.04
C PHE A 159 2.70 -18.95 2.68
N GLY A 160 2.58 -20.15 3.26
CA GLY A 160 3.63 -20.76 4.09
C GLY A 160 4.97 -20.90 3.40
N GLU A 161 5.00 -21.38 2.15
CA GLU A 161 6.23 -21.56 1.38
C GLU A 161 6.95 -20.23 1.14
N ARG A 162 6.20 -19.18 0.79
CA ARG A 162 6.74 -17.84 0.55
C ARG A 162 7.26 -17.22 1.83
N LEU A 163 6.50 -17.31 2.92
CA LEU A 163 6.89 -16.82 4.24
C LEU A 163 8.17 -17.49 4.73
N GLN A 164 8.26 -18.82 4.60
CA GLN A 164 9.44 -19.59 5.01
C GLN A 164 10.66 -19.20 4.17
N ARG A 165 10.53 -19.16 2.84
CA ARG A 165 11.62 -18.79 1.92
C ARG A 165 12.21 -17.42 2.28
N TYR A 166 11.38 -16.39 2.40
CA TYR A 166 11.88 -15.05 2.71
C TYR A 166 12.40 -14.90 4.14
N THR A 167 11.94 -15.74 5.06
CA THR A 167 12.51 -15.82 6.41
C THR A 167 13.90 -16.45 6.37
N ASP A 168 14.08 -17.53 5.64
CA ASP A 168 15.38 -18.22 5.49
C ASP A 168 16.41 -17.32 4.75
N GLU A 169 15.96 -16.49 3.82
CA GLU A 169 16.77 -15.49 3.12
C GLU A 169 17.09 -14.25 4.00
N GLY A 170 16.50 -14.14 5.19
CA GLY A 170 16.68 -13.01 6.09
C GLY A 170 16.01 -11.71 5.61
N LEU A 171 15.02 -11.82 4.73
CA LEU A 171 14.22 -10.71 4.21
C LEU A 171 12.95 -10.48 5.04
N LEU A 172 12.42 -11.55 5.64
CA LEU A 172 11.38 -11.47 6.67
C LEU A 172 11.94 -11.88 8.03
N ILE A 173 11.38 -11.30 9.07
CA ILE A 173 11.62 -11.64 10.46
C ILE A 173 10.31 -12.20 11.01
N HIS A 174 10.37 -13.42 11.57
CA HIS A 174 9.26 -14.05 12.25
C HIS A 174 9.50 -14.01 13.75
N GLU A 175 8.69 -13.29 14.49
CA GLU A 175 8.77 -13.16 15.96
C GLU A 175 7.39 -13.43 16.58
N GLY A 176 7.29 -14.49 17.37
CA GLY A 176 6.02 -14.93 17.96
C GLY A 176 5.01 -15.32 16.89
N TYR A 177 3.95 -14.54 16.76
CA TYR A 177 2.89 -14.72 15.76
C TYR A 177 2.88 -13.61 14.70
N ARG A 178 4.04 -12.99 14.45
CA ARG A 178 4.13 -11.84 13.53
C ARG A 178 5.26 -12.02 12.53
N TYR A 179 4.97 -11.61 11.28
CA TYR A 179 5.94 -11.44 10.22
C TYR A 179 6.10 -9.97 9.91
N ARG A 180 7.34 -9.51 9.77
CA ARG A 180 7.67 -8.17 9.29
C ARG A 180 8.89 -8.20 8.40
N PHE A 181 9.06 -7.21 7.57
CA PHE A 181 10.32 -7.08 6.83
C PHE A 181 11.50 -6.83 7.77
N SER A 182 12.65 -7.41 7.42
CA SER A 182 13.94 -6.89 7.88
C SER A 182 14.23 -5.56 7.16
N GLU A 183 15.25 -4.81 7.58
CA GLU A 183 15.68 -3.62 6.85
C GLU A 183 15.97 -3.93 5.37
N ARG A 184 16.74 -5.00 5.12
CA ARG A 184 17.04 -5.48 3.78
C ARG A 184 15.78 -5.91 3.01
N GLY A 185 14.83 -6.55 3.69
CA GLY A 185 13.56 -6.93 3.08
C GLY A 185 12.71 -5.73 2.69
N MET A 186 12.73 -4.67 3.51
CA MET A 186 12.03 -3.43 3.22
C MET A 186 12.58 -2.71 1.99
N ASP A 187 13.91 -2.76 1.78
CA ASP A 187 14.56 -2.15 0.62
C ASP A 187 14.17 -2.82 -0.71
N VAL A 188 13.82 -4.11 -0.69
CA VAL A 188 13.38 -4.90 -1.86
C VAL A 188 11.90 -5.31 -1.76
N SER A 189 11.13 -4.60 -0.96
CA SER A 189 9.75 -4.97 -0.59
C SER A 189 8.83 -5.13 -1.80
N ASN A 190 8.95 -4.29 -2.84
CA ASN A 190 8.12 -4.40 -4.04
C ASN A 190 8.27 -5.75 -4.74
N PHE A 191 9.50 -6.26 -4.83
CA PHE A 191 9.76 -7.58 -5.39
C PHE A 191 9.12 -8.69 -4.54
N ILE A 192 9.31 -8.62 -3.22
CA ILE A 192 8.76 -9.63 -2.30
C ILE A 192 7.23 -9.60 -2.31
N LEU A 193 6.64 -8.40 -2.28
CA LEU A 193 5.18 -8.22 -2.24
C LEU A 193 4.51 -8.76 -3.51
N SER A 194 5.14 -8.60 -4.69
CA SER A 194 4.59 -9.16 -5.93
C SER A 194 4.50 -10.69 -5.93
N ASP A 195 5.32 -11.37 -5.15
CA ASP A 195 5.29 -12.82 -5.02
C ASP A 195 4.16 -13.33 -4.09
N PHE A 196 3.52 -12.45 -3.33
CA PHE A 196 2.35 -12.79 -2.52
C PHE A 196 1.03 -12.69 -3.29
N LEU A 197 1.05 -12.37 -4.58
CA LEU A 197 -0.10 -12.52 -5.46
C LEU A 197 -0.36 -14.01 -5.70
N LEU A 198 -1.61 -14.41 -5.61
CA LEU A 198 -2.06 -15.80 -5.82
C LEU A 198 -2.55 -15.94 -7.26
N ASP A 199 -2.13 -16.99 -7.95
CA ASP A 199 -2.54 -17.32 -9.32
C ASP A 199 -4.00 -17.76 -9.43
#